data_2ba88f3dc6d05d229116823da799bdfb
#
_entry.id   2ba88f3dc6d05d229116823da799bdfb
#
_cell.length_a   1.000
_cell.length_b   1.000
_cell.length_c   1.000
_cell.angle_alpha   90.00
_cell.angle_beta   90.00
_cell.angle_gamma   90.00
#
_symmetry.space_group_name_H-M   'P 1'
#
loop_
_entity.id
_entity.type
_entity.pdbx_description
1 polymer ?
#
loop_
_entity_poly.entity_id
_entity_poly.type
_entity_poly.pdbx_seq_one_letter_code
_entity_poly.pdbx_strand_id
1 'polypeptide(L)'
;YLNKIGNKSFILMTLLLPIILAGLTFLISFLTSINNDSSKTISVVDNSGYIYQKLDSSDDIIYDLIIDSSLDDAKEISRNNSDYGLLYITDFDTPEEIAESIVFISEDSPSLSIINRVESQLETILTNENFRLIGIDVNEINSSTIYINLFQESFDGEETTRIDGLVKLIFGFFLGFLLYFF
;
A
#
# COMPACT_ATOMS: atom_id res chain seq x y z
N TYR A 1 -17.36 -13.71 -45.24
CA TYR A 1 -17.45 -12.81 -44.08
C TYR A 1 -18.90 -12.67 -43.59
N LEU A 2 -19.86 -12.40 -44.45
CA LEU A 2 -21.28 -12.21 -44.11
C LEU A 2 -21.95 -13.42 -43.41
N ASN A 3 -21.53 -14.64 -43.73
CA ASN A 3 -22.09 -15.83 -43.10
C ASN A 3 -21.61 -16.10 -41.64
N LYS A 4 -20.53 -15.44 -41.18
CA LYS A 4 -20.08 -15.53 -39.78
C LYS A 4 -20.79 -14.54 -38.88
N ILE A 5 -21.19 -13.39 -39.42
CA ILE A 5 -21.90 -12.34 -38.67
C ILE A 5 -23.34 -12.75 -38.35
N GLY A 6 -23.95 -13.66 -39.14
CA GLY A 6 -25.29 -14.21 -38.87
C GLY A 6 -25.37 -15.29 -37.79
N ASN A 7 -24.25 -15.76 -37.28
CA ASN A 7 -24.22 -16.79 -36.27
C ASN A 7 -24.45 -16.19 -34.87
N LYS A 8 -25.64 -16.44 -34.28
CA LYS A 8 -26.01 -15.97 -32.95
C LYS A 8 -24.93 -16.29 -31.89
N SER A 9 -24.25 -17.43 -32.00
CA SER A 9 -23.18 -17.84 -31.10
C SER A 9 -21.93 -16.95 -31.22
N PHE A 10 -21.61 -16.51 -32.44
CA PHE A 10 -20.48 -15.61 -32.69
C PHE A 10 -20.75 -14.21 -32.12
N ILE A 11 -21.93 -13.65 -32.39
CA ILE A 11 -22.34 -12.34 -31.85
C ILE A 11 -22.37 -12.40 -30.32
N LEU A 12 -22.90 -13.47 -29.75
CA LEU A 12 -23.02 -13.63 -28.30
C LEU A 12 -21.63 -13.74 -27.63
N MET A 13 -20.71 -14.53 -28.21
CA MET A 13 -19.34 -14.65 -27.69
C MET A 13 -18.56 -13.35 -27.82
N THR A 14 -18.71 -12.65 -28.92
CA THR A 14 -18.00 -11.39 -29.20
C THR A 14 -18.45 -10.26 -28.28
N LEU A 15 -19.74 -10.22 -27.97
CA LEU A 15 -20.30 -9.21 -27.06
C LEU A 15 -20.12 -9.60 -25.58
N LEU A 16 -20.14 -10.90 -25.28
CA LEU A 16 -20.03 -11.40 -23.92
C LEU A 16 -18.61 -11.23 -23.33
N LEU A 17 -17.57 -11.40 -24.15
CA LEU A 17 -16.18 -11.32 -23.70
C LEU A 17 -15.81 -9.95 -23.08
N PRO A 18 -16.10 -8.80 -23.73
CA PRO A 18 -15.87 -7.50 -23.11
C PRO A 18 -16.71 -7.25 -21.86
N ILE A 19 -17.95 -7.75 -21.83
CA ILE A 19 -18.82 -7.62 -20.65
C ILE A 19 -18.27 -8.44 -19.48
N ILE A 20 -17.77 -9.65 -19.72
CA ILE A 20 -17.14 -10.47 -18.69
C ILE A 20 -15.86 -9.81 -18.18
N LEU A 21 -15.01 -9.29 -19.07
CA LEU A 21 -13.79 -8.56 -18.68
C LEU A 21 -14.11 -7.31 -17.84
N ALA A 22 -15.06 -6.50 -18.26
CA ALA A 22 -15.50 -5.33 -17.51
C ALA A 22 -16.12 -5.72 -16.16
N GLY A 23 -16.94 -6.77 -16.14
CA GLY A 23 -17.51 -7.31 -14.91
C GLY A 23 -16.47 -7.84 -13.95
N LEU A 24 -15.42 -8.47 -14.47
CA LEU A 24 -14.34 -9.04 -13.66
C LEU A 24 -13.45 -7.92 -13.06
N THR A 25 -13.15 -6.88 -13.82
CA THR A 25 -12.43 -5.70 -13.30
C THR A 25 -13.26 -4.96 -12.26
N PHE A 26 -14.56 -4.79 -12.48
CA PHE A 26 -15.47 -4.21 -11.50
C PHE A 26 -15.56 -5.04 -10.23
N LEU A 27 -15.66 -6.38 -10.36
CA LEU A 27 -15.70 -7.30 -9.22
C LEU A 27 -14.42 -7.22 -8.38
N ILE A 28 -13.25 -7.21 -9.03
CA ILE A 28 -11.96 -7.08 -8.34
C ILE A 28 -11.89 -5.74 -7.61
N SER A 29 -12.26 -4.63 -8.27
CA SER A 29 -12.27 -3.30 -7.66
C SER A 29 -13.24 -3.23 -6.47
N PHE A 30 -14.42 -3.83 -6.59
CA PHE A 30 -15.42 -3.90 -5.53
C PHE A 30 -14.95 -4.73 -4.33
N LEU A 31 -14.33 -5.90 -4.57
CA LEU A 31 -13.77 -6.73 -3.50
C LEU A 31 -12.59 -6.03 -2.79
N THR A 32 -11.76 -5.30 -3.54
CA THR A 32 -10.66 -4.51 -2.96
C THR A 32 -11.20 -3.37 -2.10
N SER A 33 -12.27 -2.69 -2.54
CA SER A 33 -12.94 -1.62 -1.78
C SER A 33 -13.50 -2.14 -0.45
N ILE A 34 -14.23 -3.26 -0.46
CA ILE A 34 -14.81 -3.86 0.77
C ILE A 34 -13.70 -4.25 1.77
N ASN A 35 -12.56 -4.73 1.27
CA ASN A 35 -11.46 -5.17 2.14
C ASN A 35 -10.67 -4.00 2.74
N ASN A 36 -10.78 -2.79 2.15
CA ASN A 36 -10.12 -1.57 2.65
C ASN A 36 -10.99 -0.72 3.58
N ASP A 37 -12.31 -0.98 3.66
CA ASP A 37 -13.24 -0.15 4.44
C ASP A 37 -13.17 -0.38 5.96
N SER A 38 -12.39 -1.35 6.45
CA SER A 38 -12.17 -1.55 7.88
C SER A 38 -10.73 -1.18 8.26
N SER A 39 -10.58 -0.21 9.16
CA SER A 39 -9.29 0.07 9.79
C SER A 39 -8.72 -1.20 10.42
N LYS A 40 -7.42 -1.42 10.22
CA LYS A 40 -6.71 -2.58 10.78
C LYS A 40 -6.07 -2.18 12.09
N THR A 41 -6.49 -2.81 13.17
CA THR A 41 -5.86 -2.60 14.48
C THR A 41 -4.58 -3.43 14.56
N ILE A 42 -3.47 -2.78 14.85
CA ILE A 42 -2.17 -3.39 15.09
C ILE A 42 -1.81 -3.14 16.55
N SER A 43 -1.75 -4.20 17.34
CA SER A 43 -1.21 -4.15 18.68
C SER A 43 0.28 -3.88 18.65
N VAL A 44 0.78 -3.03 19.53
CA VAL A 44 2.20 -2.66 19.60
C VAL A 44 2.73 -2.90 21.00
N VAL A 45 3.80 -3.67 21.11
CA VAL A 45 4.65 -3.72 22.30
C VAL A 45 5.91 -2.95 21.98
N ASP A 46 6.11 -1.82 22.65
CA ASP A 46 7.26 -0.95 22.45
C ASP A 46 8.14 -0.91 23.70
N ASN A 47 9.15 -1.75 23.73
CA ASN A 47 10.13 -1.78 24.83
C ASN A 47 11.20 -0.69 24.66
N SER A 48 11.34 -0.04 23.48
CA SER A 48 12.24 1.10 23.28
C SER A 48 11.75 2.38 23.96
N GLY A 49 10.43 2.47 24.22
CA GLY A 49 9.79 3.56 24.93
C GLY A 49 9.56 4.84 24.11
N TYR A 50 9.94 4.88 22.84
CA TYR A 50 9.81 6.10 22.02
C TYR A 50 9.18 5.88 20.63
N ILE A 51 9.11 4.65 20.14
CA ILE A 51 8.64 4.38 18.77
C ILE A 51 7.13 4.52 18.69
N TYR A 52 6.39 3.92 19.63
CA TYR A 52 4.93 3.98 19.63
C TYR A 52 4.39 5.40 19.57
N GLN A 53 5.00 6.32 20.33
CA GLN A 53 4.56 7.73 20.39
C GLN A 53 4.73 8.48 19.06
N LYS A 54 5.54 7.94 18.14
CA LYS A 54 5.85 8.51 16.82
C LYS A 54 5.13 7.77 15.69
N LEU A 55 4.43 6.67 15.99
CA LEU A 55 3.58 5.97 15.01
C LEU A 55 2.31 6.77 14.75
N ASP A 56 2.04 7.05 13.50
CA ASP A 56 0.85 7.76 13.07
C ASP A 56 -0.25 6.78 12.65
N SER A 57 -1.36 6.77 13.41
CA SER A 57 -2.58 6.09 13.01
C SER A 57 -3.22 6.80 11.81
N SER A 58 -3.81 6.03 10.92
CA SER A 58 -4.48 6.51 9.72
C SER A 58 -5.87 5.86 9.60
N ASP A 59 -6.63 6.25 8.59
CA ASP A 59 -7.94 5.64 8.33
C ASP A 59 -7.86 4.11 8.11
N ASP A 60 -6.69 3.63 7.62
CA ASP A 60 -6.47 2.21 7.35
C ASP A 60 -5.80 1.45 8.50
N ILE A 61 -5.06 2.14 9.38
CA ILE A 61 -4.26 1.52 10.45
C ILE A 61 -4.45 2.28 11.75
N ILE A 62 -4.82 1.53 12.80
CA ILE A 62 -4.89 2.01 14.18
C ILE A 62 -3.85 1.23 14.99
N TYR A 63 -2.99 1.94 15.71
CA TYR A 63 -2.03 1.33 16.61
C TYR A 63 -2.57 1.34 18.05
N ASP A 64 -2.54 0.18 18.70
CA ASP A 64 -2.96 0.01 20.10
C ASP A 64 -1.80 -0.50 20.95
N LEU A 65 -1.48 0.21 22.05
CA LEU A 65 -0.32 -0.08 22.89
C LEU A 65 -0.64 -1.15 23.93
N ILE A 66 0.15 -2.21 23.92
CA ILE A 66 0.18 -3.20 25.00
C ILE A 66 1.38 -2.90 25.91
N ILE A 67 1.11 -2.59 27.17
CA ILE A 67 2.13 -2.20 28.15
C ILE A 67 2.58 -3.43 28.95
N ASP A 68 3.88 -3.50 29.27
CA ASP A 68 4.48 -4.47 30.21
C ASP A 68 4.13 -5.94 29.92
N SER A 69 4.10 -6.32 28.65
CA SER A 69 3.76 -7.68 28.24
C SER A 69 4.95 -8.42 27.65
N SER A 70 5.10 -9.69 28.02
CA SER A 70 6.00 -10.58 27.30
C SER A 70 5.50 -10.83 25.87
N LEU A 71 6.39 -11.31 24.99
CA LEU A 71 5.99 -11.63 23.62
C LEU A 71 4.82 -12.62 23.54
N ASP A 72 4.82 -13.63 24.41
CA ASP A 72 3.79 -14.67 24.39
C ASP A 72 2.46 -14.16 24.93
N ASP A 73 2.48 -13.36 26.00
CA ASP A 73 1.27 -12.71 26.53
C ASP A 73 0.68 -11.71 25.51
N ALA A 74 1.55 -10.92 24.85
CA ALA A 74 1.13 -9.97 23.82
C ALA A 74 0.48 -10.65 22.61
N LYS A 75 1.00 -11.82 22.19
CA LYS A 75 0.37 -12.64 21.14
C LYS A 75 -1.03 -13.11 21.53
N GLU A 76 -1.19 -13.54 22.78
CA GLU A 76 -2.49 -13.99 23.29
C GLU A 76 -3.48 -12.84 23.37
N ILE A 77 -3.06 -11.67 23.86
CA ILE A 77 -3.89 -10.45 23.93
C ILE A 77 -4.33 -10.04 22.50
N SER A 78 -3.39 -9.91 21.58
CA SER A 78 -3.69 -9.50 20.21
C SER A 78 -4.63 -10.48 19.50
N ARG A 79 -4.45 -11.79 19.71
CA ARG A 79 -5.36 -12.81 19.18
C ARG A 79 -6.76 -12.71 19.78
N ASN A 80 -6.88 -12.51 21.10
CA ASN A 80 -8.16 -12.40 21.78
C ASN A 80 -8.92 -11.13 21.35
N ASN A 81 -8.21 -10.06 21.04
CA ASN A 81 -8.79 -8.82 20.50
C ASN A 81 -9.17 -8.94 19.03
N SER A 82 -8.76 -10.02 18.36
CA SER A 82 -8.90 -10.17 16.90
C SER A 82 -8.18 -9.05 16.11
N ASP A 83 -7.01 -8.63 16.61
CA ASP A 83 -6.19 -7.62 15.95
C ASP A 83 -5.62 -8.15 14.63
N TYR A 84 -5.36 -7.24 13.71
CA TYR A 84 -4.77 -7.58 12.42
C TYR A 84 -3.35 -8.14 12.54
N GLY A 85 -2.62 -7.68 13.56
CA GLY A 85 -1.29 -8.16 13.87
C GLY A 85 -0.72 -7.52 15.13
N LEU A 86 0.42 -8.02 15.55
CA LEU A 86 1.21 -7.55 16.67
C LEU A 86 2.57 -7.08 16.16
N LEU A 87 2.91 -5.83 16.42
CA LEU A 87 4.23 -5.26 16.23
C LEU A 87 4.99 -5.34 17.55
N TYR A 88 6.04 -6.15 17.59
CA TYR A 88 6.87 -6.32 18.78
C TYR A 88 8.23 -5.66 18.55
N ILE A 89 8.56 -4.69 19.40
CA ILE A 89 9.76 -3.87 19.33
C ILE A 89 10.59 -4.15 20.60
N THR A 90 11.78 -4.66 20.39
CA THR A 90 12.72 -4.96 21.50
C THR A 90 13.51 -3.71 21.87
N ASP A 91 13.93 -3.60 23.12
CA ASP A 91 14.81 -2.53 23.58
C ASP A 91 16.27 -2.88 23.25
N PHE A 92 16.93 -1.98 22.54
CA PHE A 92 18.36 -2.04 22.22
C PHE A 92 18.98 -0.65 22.26
N ASP A 93 20.31 -0.61 22.38
CA ASP A 93 21.05 0.64 22.56
C ASP A 93 21.08 1.51 21.30
N THR A 94 20.98 0.90 20.12
CA THR A 94 21.08 1.61 18.83
C THR A 94 19.83 1.41 17.95
N PRO A 95 19.46 2.41 17.15
CA PRO A 95 18.36 2.28 16.19
C PRO A 95 18.54 1.15 15.18
N GLU A 96 19.78 0.84 14.80
CA GLU A 96 20.12 -0.25 13.89
C GLU A 96 19.78 -1.61 14.50
N GLU A 97 20.16 -1.84 15.76
CA GLU A 97 19.83 -3.08 16.47
C GLU A 97 18.34 -3.23 16.69
N ILE A 98 17.62 -2.14 16.97
CA ILE A 98 16.14 -2.13 17.03
C ILE A 98 15.58 -2.55 15.68
N ALA A 99 16.05 -1.96 14.57
CA ALA A 99 15.55 -2.25 13.23
C ALA A 99 15.66 -3.74 12.86
N GLU A 100 16.75 -4.40 13.26
CA GLU A 100 16.99 -5.82 13.02
C GLU A 100 16.14 -6.75 13.92
N SER A 101 15.60 -6.22 15.02
CA SER A 101 14.86 -6.99 16.03
C SER A 101 13.36 -6.84 15.96
N ILE A 102 12.83 -5.88 15.19
CA ILE A 102 11.38 -5.66 15.05
C ILE A 102 10.72 -6.87 14.39
N VAL A 103 9.66 -7.37 15.02
CA VAL A 103 8.90 -8.50 14.49
C VAL A 103 7.44 -8.12 14.33
N PHE A 104 6.88 -8.37 13.14
CA PHE A 104 5.45 -8.29 12.89
C PHE A 104 4.85 -9.70 12.89
N ILE A 105 3.86 -9.93 13.73
CA ILE A 105 3.22 -11.23 13.94
C ILE A 105 1.75 -11.11 13.59
N SER A 106 1.23 -12.01 12.78
CA SER A 106 -0.19 -12.06 12.41
C SER A 106 -0.65 -13.50 12.25
N GLU A 107 -1.93 -13.74 12.31
CA GLU A 107 -2.51 -15.08 12.13
C GLU A 107 -2.46 -15.49 10.66
N ASP A 108 -2.83 -14.57 9.78
CA ASP A 108 -2.76 -14.74 8.33
C ASP A 108 -1.62 -13.90 7.73
N SER A 109 -1.26 -14.18 6.47
CA SER A 109 -0.28 -13.36 5.75
C SER A 109 -0.80 -11.93 5.59
N PRO A 110 -0.10 -10.93 6.15
CA PRO A 110 -0.55 -9.54 6.08
C PRO A 110 -0.47 -9.00 4.65
N SER A 111 -1.29 -8.00 4.34
CA SER A 111 -1.24 -7.35 3.04
C SER A 111 0.06 -6.55 2.87
N LEU A 112 0.64 -6.59 1.66
CA LEU A 112 1.87 -5.85 1.35
C LEU A 112 1.71 -4.34 1.56
N SER A 113 0.52 -3.79 1.34
CA SER A 113 0.26 -2.36 1.55
C SER A 113 0.38 -1.96 3.01
N ILE A 114 -0.11 -2.79 3.93
CA ILE A 114 -0.02 -2.55 5.38
C ILE A 114 1.44 -2.70 5.83
N ILE A 115 2.11 -3.79 5.45
CA ILE A 115 3.51 -4.02 5.82
C ILE A 115 4.40 -2.89 5.32
N ASN A 116 4.32 -2.51 4.04
CA ASN A 116 5.14 -1.43 3.49
C ASN A 116 4.89 -0.09 4.21
N ARG A 117 3.66 0.17 4.66
CA ARG A 117 3.34 1.39 5.41
C ARG A 117 3.95 1.37 6.81
N VAL A 118 3.84 0.23 7.52
CA VAL A 118 4.44 0.05 8.84
C VAL A 118 5.97 0.17 8.75
N GLU A 119 6.60 -0.53 7.79
CA GLU A 119 8.04 -0.46 7.54
C GLU A 119 8.48 0.98 7.26
N SER A 120 7.80 1.70 6.37
CA SER A 120 8.14 3.08 6.02
C SER A 120 8.05 4.05 7.21
N GLN A 121 7.07 3.85 8.11
CA GLN A 121 6.97 4.64 9.34
C GLN A 121 8.13 4.33 10.29
N LEU A 122 8.42 3.04 10.50
CA LEU A 122 9.51 2.60 11.36
C LEU A 122 10.87 3.06 10.84
N GLU A 123 11.14 2.92 9.55
CA GLU A 123 12.36 3.43 8.90
C GLU A 123 12.52 4.94 9.12
N THR A 124 11.44 5.70 8.97
CA THR A 124 11.47 7.15 9.19
C THR A 124 11.77 7.48 10.65
N ILE A 125 11.12 6.80 11.59
CA ILE A 125 11.30 7.01 13.03
C ILE A 125 12.74 6.68 13.44
N LEU A 126 13.26 5.52 13.05
CA LEU A 126 14.60 5.05 13.41
C LEU A 126 15.68 5.90 12.73
N THR A 127 15.49 6.26 11.46
CA THR A 127 16.41 7.15 10.74
C THR A 127 16.50 8.53 11.41
N ASN A 128 15.36 9.10 11.80
CA ASN A 128 15.32 10.38 12.49
C ASN A 128 16.00 10.29 13.87
N GLU A 129 15.82 9.19 14.58
CA GLU A 129 16.48 8.97 15.86
C GLU A 129 18.00 8.83 15.68
N ASN A 130 18.43 8.11 14.65
CA ASN A 130 19.84 7.98 14.32
C ASN A 130 20.47 9.36 13.99
N PHE A 131 19.80 10.17 13.18
CA PHE A 131 20.25 11.55 12.92
C PHE A 131 20.38 12.38 14.21
N ARG A 132 19.39 12.26 15.09
CA ARG A 132 19.43 12.94 16.39
C ARG A 132 20.64 12.52 17.24
N LEU A 133 20.94 11.22 17.26
CA LEU A 133 22.08 10.68 18.04
C LEU A 133 23.44 11.14 17.52
N ILE A 134 23.58 11.29 16.21
CA ILE A 134 24.83 11.81 15.59
C ILE A 134 24.87 13.34 15.51
N GLY A 135 23.89 14.02 16.10
CA GLY A 135 23.85 15.47 16.20
C GLY A 135 23.42 16.22 14.93
N ILE A 136 22.71 15.53 14.03
CA ILE A 136 22.13 16.14 12.81
C ILE A 136 20.69 16.57 13.10
N ASP A 137 20.36 17.83 12.82
CA ASP A 137 18.98 18.32 12.92
C ASP A 137 18.18 17.90 11.69
N VAL A 138 17.19 17.05 11.91
CA VAL A 138 16.26 16.56 10.87
C VAL A 138 15.48 17.71 10.20
N ASN A 139 15.16 18.78 10.95
CA ASN A 139 14.50 19.95 10.38
C ASN A 139 15.40 20.68 9.39
N GLU A 140 16.69 20.69 9.64
CA GLU A 140 17.69 21.31 8.75
C GLU A 140 17.82 20.50 7.45
N ILE A 141 17.78 19.16 7.53
CA ILE A 141 17.76 18.26 6.35
C ILE A 141 16.48 18.50 5.54
N ASN A 142 15.32 18.48 6.19
CA ASN A 142 14.04 18.67 5.52
C ASN A 142 13.92 20.04 4.85
N SER A 143 14.42 21.09 5.50
CA SER A 143 14.43 22.45 4.95
C SER A 143 15.41 22.60 3.77
N SER A 144 16.45 21.78 3.74
CA SER A 144 17.47 21.78 2.68
C SER A 144 17.14 20.82 1.52
N THR A 145 16.11 20.00 1.69
CA THR A 145 15.70 19.05 0.65
C THR A 145 14.96 19.77 -0.47
N ILE A 146 15.48 19.67 -1.69
CA ILE A 146 14.88 20.26 -2.88
C ILE A 146 13.97 19.23 -3.53
N TYR A 147 12.67 19.51 -3.57
CA TYR A 147 11.71 18.70 -4.28
C TYR A 147 11.56 19.19 -5.72
N ILE A 148 11.78 18.31 -6.70
CA ILE A 148 11.63 18.63 -8.11
C ILE A 148 10.31 18.05 -8.60
N ASN A 149 9.40 18.91 -9.02
CA ASN A 149 8.23 18.53 -9.81
C ASN A 149 8.56 18.71 -11.30
N LEU A 150 8.70 17.59 -12.02
CA LEU A 150 8.90 17.64 -13.46
C LEU A 150 7.56 17.87 -14.15
N PHE A 151 7.43 19.01 -14.80
CA PHE A 151 6.36 19.22 -15.77
C PHE A 151 6.71 18.45 -17.05
N GLN A 152 5.76 17.68 -17.54
CA GLN A 152 5.94 16.89 -18.75
C GLN A 152 5.21 17.59 -19.89
N GLU A 153 5.96 17.86 -20.96
CA GLU A 153 5.47 18.49 -22.17
C GLU A 153 5.92 17.65 -23.36
N SER A 154 5.07 17.50 -24.36
CA SER A 154 5.43 16.84 -25.61
C SER A 154 6.30 17.77 -26.46
N PHE A 155 6.99 17.22 -27.47
CA PHE A 155 7.76 18.04 -28.43
C PHE A 155 6.89 19.03 -29.22
N ASP A 156 5.58 18.82 -29.23
CA ASP A 156 4.60 19.70 -29.89
C ASP A 156 4.06 20.79 -28.95
N GLY A 157 4.55 20.87 -27.69
CA GLY A 157 4.19 21.88 -26.71
C GLY A 157 2.89 21.58 -25.96
N GLU A 158 2.37 20.37 -26.00
CA GLU A 158 1.21 19.98 -25.23
C GLU A 158 1.63 19.47 -23.84
N GLU A 159 0.97 19.98 -22.79
CA GLU A 159 1.16 19.45 -21.44
C GLU A 159 0.72 17.99 -21.38
N THR A 160 1.61 17.12 -20.92
CA THR A 160 1.34 15.69 -20.76
C THR A 160 1.33 15.32 -19.30
N THR A 161 0.42 14.42 -18.92
CA THR A 161 0.36 13.89 -17.56
C THR A 161 0.94 12.47 -17.52
N ARG A 162 1.36 12.02 -16.34
CA ARG A 162 1.86 10.63 -16.13
C ARG A 162 0.85 9.56 -16.57
N ILE A 163 -0.43 9.93 -16.67
CA ILE A 163 -1.54 9.04 -17.02
C ILE A 163 -1.79 9.01 -18.52
N ASP A 164 -1.35 10.03 -19.28
CA ASP A 164 -1.64 10.16 -20.72
C ASP A 164 -1.13 8.97 -21.54
N GLY A 165 0.02 8.42 -21.20
CA GLY A 165 0.55 7.20 -21.83
C GLY A 165 -0.36 6.00 -21.64
N LEU A 166 -0.93 5.85 -20.46
CA LEU A 166 -1.83 4.75 -20.09
C LEU A 166 -3.20 4.93 -20.76
N VAL A 167 -3.71 6.16 -20.81
CA VAL A 167 -4.97 6.50 -21.51
C VAL A 167 -4.83 6.24 -23.00
N LYS A 168 -3.72 6.67 -23.64
CA LYS A 168 -3.43 6.42 -25.07
C LYS A 168 -3.34 4.91 -25.36
N LEU A 169 -2.74 4.13 -24.47
CA LEU A 169 -2.61 2.67 -24.63
C LEU A 169 -3.97 1.99 -24.52
N ILE A 170 -4.81 2.35 -23.55
CA ILE A 170 -6.17 1.83 -23.39
C ILE A 170 -7.02 2.20 -24.59
N PHE A 171 -6.95 3.44 -25.05
CA PHE A 171 -7.72 3.93 -26.19
C PHE A 171 -7.28 3.24 -27.49
N GLY A 172 -5.96 3.07 -27.69
CA GLY A 172 -5.40 2.32 -28.82
C GLY A 172 -5.83 0.86 -28.85
N PHE A 173 -5.84 0.22 -27.68
CA PHE A 173 -6.33 -1.16 -27.54
C PHE A 173 -7.83 -1.24 -27.87
N PHE A 174 -8.63 -0.29 -27.40
CA PHE A 174 -10.07 -0.25 -27.65
C PHE A 174 -10.38 0.00 -29.14
N LEU A 175 -9.65 0.91 -29.78
CA LEU A 175 -9.76 1.18 -31.22
C LEU A 175 -9.34 -0.02 -32.05
N GLY A 176 -8.22 -0.67 -31.72
CA GLY A 176 -7.76 -1.88 -32.41
C GLY A 176 -8.77 -3.04 -32.28
N PHE A 177 -9.37 -3.18 -31.13
CA PHE A 177 -10.43 -4.14 -30.87
C PHE A 177 -11.66 -3.85 -31.74
N LEU A 178 -12.11 -2.59 -31.78
CA LEU A 178 -13.23 -2.15 -32.62
C LEU A 178 -12.97 -2.43 -34.11
N LEU A 179 -11.77 -2.11 -34.62
CA LEU A 179 -11.39 -2.34 -36.02
C LEU A 179 -11.27 -3.84 -36.36
N TYR A 180 -10.91 -4.68 -35.40
CA TYR A 180 -10.85 -6.13 -35.60
C TYR A 180 -12.24 -6.76 -35.77
N PHE A 181 -13.27 -6.18 -35.13
CA PHE A 181 -14.63 -6.69 -35.15
C PHE A 181 -15.53 -6.08 -36.22
N PHE A 182 -15.17 -4.95 -36.77
CA PHE A 182 -15.88 -4.32 -37.91
C PHE A 182 -15.15 -4.55 -39.23
#